data_27f3fd4f763055b219431bf895214b3a
#
_entry.id   27f3fd4f763055b219431bf895214b3a
#
_cell.length_a   1.000
_cell.length_b   1.000
_cell.length_c   1.000
_cell.angle_alpha   90.00
_cell.angle_beta   90.00
_cell.angle_gamma   90.00
#
_symmetry.space_group_name_H-M   'P 1'
#
loop_
_entity.id
_entity.type
_entity.pdbx_description
1 polymer ?
#
loop_
_entity_poly.entity_id
_entity_poly.type
_entity_poly.pdbx_seq_one_letter_code
_entity_poly.pdbx_strand_id
1 'polypeptide(L)'
;PSMIYAELAGGLGNQMFIYAFARALGLRCGEGVTLLDRQDWRDGAPAHTVCALGALNISPEVRILADSGFAKAHLPRQNTAKALMIKYEQRRGLLARDWHGFEAAAAPLLNALGLHFATDGYTPARRGKSKDFLAWGYFQSEKYFDDFADVVKTELRSKAVPAGECADRIRAAAWPVCVHLRRGDYQKPENAILQVCTPAYYARAAAQVKAARPEAELFVFSDDIAWAQEHLDTAGLPAVFMPQGAAVDDLALMQLCHGFVVSNSTYSWWAQYLAEAPDKQVWAPDRWYAHTKDSALYLDGWKLIKASPAGLRPQARVGVQPP
;
A
#
# COMPACT_ATOMS: atom_id res chain seq x y z
N PRO A 1 -21.04 18.46 -14.56
CA PRO A 1 -19.83 17.71 -14.86
C PRO A 1 -19.86 16.33 -14.24
N SER A 2 -19.26 15.34 -14.91
CA SER A 2 -19.08 13.99 -14.38
C SER A 2 -18.03 13.99 -13.28
N MET A 3 -18.17 13.07 -12.32
CA MET A 3 -17.31 13.00 -11.17
C MET A 3 -16.90 11.57 -10.84
N ILE A 4 -15.63 11.39 -10.49
CA ILE A 4 -15.08 10.13 -9.95
C ILE A 4 -15.01 10.25 -8.44
N TYR A 5 -15.64 9.32 -7.76
CA TYR A 5 -15.58 9.17 -6.30
C TYR A 5 -14.78 7.92 -5.97
N ALA A 6 -13.90 7.98 -4.97
CA ALA A 6 -13.21 6.81 -4.43
C ALA A 6 -13.28 6.82 -2.90
N GLU A 7 -13.66 5.71 -2.29
CA GLU A 7 -13.71 5.59 -0.85
C GLU A 7 -12.31 5.29 -0.30
N LEU A 8 -11.84 6.11 0.66
CA LEU A 8 -10.58 5.87 1.36
C LEU A 8 -10.72 4.74 2.36
N ALA A 9 -9.67 3.93 2.45
CA ALA A 9 -9.61 2.80 3.36
C ALA A 9 -8.16 2.47 3.76
N GLY A 10 -8.01 1.84 4.92
CA GLY A 10 -6.73 1.38 5.41
C GLY A 10 -5.77 2.51 5.83
N GLY A 11 -4.51 2.14 6.04
CA GLY A 11 -3.44 3.06 6.41
C GLY A 11 -2.93 3.90 5.22
N LEU A 12 -1.93 4.74 5.49
CA LEU A 12 -1.38 5.71 4.53
C LEU A 12 -1.02 5.06 3.18
N GLY A 13 -0.36 3.90 3.17
CA GLY A 13 0.03 3.23 1.91
C GLY A 13 -1.19 2.85 1.04
N ASN A 14 -2.27 2.39 1.65
CA ASN A 14 -3.52 2.10 0.94
C ASN A 14 -4.20 3.38 0.45
N GLN A 15 -4.23 4.42 1.29
CA GLN A 15 -4.78 5.73 0.90
C GLN A 15 -4.04 6.32 -0.31
N MET A 16 -2.72 6.14 -0.37
CA MET A 16 -1.89 6.57 -1.50
C MET A 16 -2.23 5.79 -2.79
N PHE A 17 -2.45 4.48 -2.72
CA PHE A 17 -2.90 3.70 -3.89
C PHE A 17 -4.29 4.13 -4.38
N ILE A 18 -5.23 4.36 -3.47
CA ILE A 18 -6.57 4.84 -3.82
C ILE A 18 -6.49 6.22 -4.47
N TYR A 19 -5.68 7.13 -3.91
CA TYR A 19 -5.42 8.45 -4.51
C TYR A 19 -4.84 8.32 -5.92
N ALA A 20 -3.76 7.55 -6.08
CA ALA A 20 -3.06 7.37 -7.35
C ALA A 20 -3.98 6.83 -8.45
N PHE A 21 -4.77 5.80 -8.12
CA PHE A 21 -5.79 5.26 -9.01
C PHE A 21 -6.83 6.31 -9.42
N ALA A 22 -7.46 6.97 -8.44
CA ALA A 22 -8.53 7.93 -8.71
C ALA A 22 -8.01 9.15 -9.50
N ARG A 23 -6.82 9.65 -9.14
CA ARG A 23 -6.16 10.77 -9.84
C ARG A 23 -5.85 10.42 -11.28
N ALA A 24 -5.21 9.27 -11.53
CA ALA A 24 -4.89 8.83 -12.88
C ALA A 24 -6.16 8.59 -13.73
N LEU A 25 -7.20 7.99 -13.15
CA LEU A 25 -8.47 7.82 -13.84
C LEU A 25 -9.12 9.17 -14.17
N GLY A 26 -9.09 10.13 -13.24
CA GLY A 26 -9.59 11.50 -13.46
C GLY A 26 -8.88 12.21 -14.58
N LEU A 27 -7.54 12.15 -14.59
CA LEU A 27 -6.70 12.74 -15.66
C LEU A 27 -6.99 12.10 -17.02
N ARG A 28 -7.09 10.77 -17.05
CA ARG A 28 -7.37 9.99 -18.28
C ARG A 28 -8.73 10.31 -18.88
N CYS A 29 -9.71 10.60 -18.04
CA CYS A 29 -11.09 10.89 -18.46
C CYS A 29 -11.40 12.40 -18.57
N GLY A 30 -10.53 13.29 -18.09
CA GLY A 30 -10.81 14.72 -17.98
C GLY A 30 -11.92 15.03 -16.97
N GLU A 31 -12.03 14.25 -15.89
CA GLU A 31 -13.08 14.34 -14.87
C GLU A 31 -12.53 14.76 -13.50
N GLY A 32 -13.36 15.43 -12.71
CA GLY A 32 -13.04 15.76 -11.32
C GLY A 32 -12.99 14.51 -10.43
N VAL A 33 -12.20 14.61 -9.37
CA VAL A 33 -12.00 13.52 -8.39
C VAL A 33 -12.40 13.98 -6.99
N THR A 34 -13.18 13.17 -6.30
CA THR A 34 -13.50 13.36 -4.89
C THR A 34 -13.23 12.05 -4.13
N LEU A 35 -12.35 12.13 -3.14
CA LEU A 35 -12.08 11.03 -2.21
C LEU A 35 -13.08 11.11 -1.05
N LEU A 36 -13.71 10.00 -0.75
CA LEU A 36 -14.68 9.90 0.34
C LEU A 36 -13.97 9.34 1.57
N ASP A 37 -13.75 10.21 2.55
CA ASP A 37 -13.17 9.85 3.82
C ASP A 37 -14.30 9.47 4.79
N ARG A 38 -14.64 8.18 4.78
CA ARG A 38 -15.71 7.65 5.64
C ARG A 38 -15.27 7.62 7.09
N GLN A 39 -15.91 8.40 7.92
CA GLN A 39 -15.64 8.48 9.35
C GLN A 39 -16.44 7.47 10.18
N ASP A 40 -17.55 6.95 9.64
CA ASP A 40 -18.47 6.05 10.32
C ASP A 40 -17.86 4.70 10.72
N TRP A 41 -16.86 4.22 10.00
CA TRP A 41 -16.17 2.97 10.35
C TRP A 41 -14.93 3.18 11.23
N ARG A 42 -14.62 4.44 11.58
CA ARG A 42 -13.46 4.80 12.41
C ARG A 42 -13.69 4.68 13.89
N ASP A 43 -14.95 4.63 14.34
CA ASP A 43 -15.26 4.41 15.74
C ASP A 43 -14.69 3.06 16.19
N GLY A 44 -13.56 3.12 16.94
CA GLY A 44 -12.78 1.96 17.34
C GLY A 44 -11.72 1.49 16.34
N ALA A 45 -11.57 2.15 15.17
CA ALA A 45 -10.54 1.82 14.20
C ALA A 45 -9.14 2.28 14.67
N PRO A 46 -8.06 1.58 14.26
CA PRO A 46 -6.71 1.96 14.64
C PRO A 46 -6.33 3.36 14.15
N ALA A 47 -5.58 4.10 14.95
CA ALA A 47 -5.17 5.48 14.64
C ALA A 47 -4.45 5.64 13.29
N HIS A 48 -3.76 4.61 12.81
CA HIS A 48 -3.06 4.62 11.53
C HIS A 48 -4.00 4.63 10.30
N THR A 49 -5.32 4.46 10.49
CA THR A 49 -6.32 4.52 9.42
C THR A 49 -6.90 5.91 9.21
N VAL A 50 -6.52 6.88 10.04
CA VAL A 50 -6.91 8.29 9.84
C VAL A 50 -6.31 8.81 8.51
N CYS A 51 -7.10 9.61 7.77
CA CYS A 51 -6.62 10.16 6.52
C CYS A 51 -5.40 11.07 6.73
N ALA A 52 -4.28 10.68 6.13
CA ALA A 52 -3.01 11.40 6.23
C ALA A 52 -2.59 12.07 4.89
N LEU A 53 -3.40 11.96 3.85
CA LEU A 53 -3.09 12.52 2.52
C LEU A 53 -2.87 14.04 2.54
N GLY A 54 -3.49 14.75 3.49
CA GLY A 54 -3.34 16.21 3.62
C GLY A 54 -1.92 16.68 3.91
N ALA A 55 -1.02 15.80 4.40
CA ALA A 55 0.39 16.10 4.62
C ALA A 55 1.25 15.87 3.36
N LEU A 56 0.67 15.34 2.28
CA LEU A 56 1.31 15.15 0.98
C LEU A 56 0.96 16.30 0.02
N ASN A 57 1.73 16.45 -1.05
CA ASN A 57 1.51 17.46 -2.10
C ASN A 57 0.36 17.10 -3.05
N ILE A 58 -0.71 16.53 -2.52
CA ILE A 58 -1.87 16.14 -3.35
C ILE A 58 -2.42 17.34 -4.13
N SER A 59 -2.93 17.05 -5.32
CA SER A 59 -3.50 18.09 -6.19
C SER A 59 -4.66 18.83 -5.51
N PRO A 60 -4.71 20.18 -5.59
CA PRO A 60 -5.85 20.94 -5.10
C PRO A 60 -7.14 20.68 -5.89
N GLU A 61 -7.05 20.05 -7.05
CA GLU A 61 -8.20 19.64 -7.86
C GLU A 61 -8.89 18.39 -7.28
N VAL A 62 -8.19 17.62 -6.46
CA VAL A 62 -8.75 16.43 -5.77
C VAL A 62 -9.34 16.87 -4.44
N ARG A 63 -10.64 16.68 -4.30
CA ARG A 63 -11.35 16.99 -3.05
C ARG A 63 -11.32 15.78 -2.10
N ILE A 64 -11.18 16.05 -0.82
CA ILE A 64 -11.41 15.03 0.23
C ILE A 64 -12.67 15.45 0.99
N LEU A 65 -13.68 14.60 0.94
CA LEU A 65 -14.96 14.82 1.61
C LEU A 65 -15.08 13.90 2.81
N ALA A 66 -15.08 14.50 4.01
CA ALA A 66 -15.33 13.80 5.25
C ALA A 66 -16.83 13.60 5.45
N ASP A 67 -17.37 12.50 4.89
CA ASP A 67 -18.81 12.19 4.97
C ASP A 67 -19.05 10.69 4.94
N SER A 68 -19.68 10.17 5.97
CA SER A 68 -20.05 8.77 6.10
C SER A 68 -21.26 8.37 5.26
N GLY A 69 -22.11 9.30 4.92
CA GLY A 69 -23.40 9.06 4.27
C GLY A 69 -23.44 9.38 2.78
N PHE A 70 -22.40 10.04 2.23
CA PHE A 70 -22.43 10.61 0.89
C PHE A 70 -22.77 9.60 -0.20
N ALA A 71 -22.06 8.48 -0.25
CA ALA A 71 -22.29 7.47 -1.29
C ALA A 71 -23.72 6.88 -1.23
N LYS A 72 -24.26 6.69 -0.05
CA LYS A 72 -25.64 6.21 0.14
C LYS A 72 -26.66 7.23 -0.34
N ALA A 73 -26.44 8.52 -0.06
CA ALA A 73 -27.37 9.59 -0.41
C ALA A 73 -27.30 10.00 -1.89
N HIS A 74 -26.10 10.08 -2.47
CA HIS A 74 -25.87 10.68 -3.79
C HIS A 74 -25.53 9.67 -4.87
N LEU A 75 -25.08 8.46 -4.52
CA LEU A 75 -24.72 7.37 -5.42
C LEU A 75 -25.48 6.08 -5.10
N PRO A 76 -26.82 6.10 -4.99
CA PRO A 76 -27.57 4.97 -4.45
C PRO A 76 -27.42 3.68 -5.26
N ARG A 77 -27.34 3.78 -6.60
CA ARG A 77 -27.15 2.61 -7.48
C ARG A 77 -25.80 1.96 -7.27
N GLN A 78 -24.72 2.76 -7.29
CA GLN A 78 -23.35 2.31 -7.11
C GLN A 78 -23.17 1.75 -5.70
N ASN A 79 -23.70 2.44 -4.68
CA ASN A 79 -23.62 2.00 -3.29
C ASN A 79 -24.37 0.67 -3.06
N THR A 80 -25.53 0.48 -3.71
CA THR A 80 -26.27 -0.79 -3.65
C THR A 80 -25.48 -1.91 -4.33
N ALA A 81 -24.94 -1.68 -5.53
CA ALA A 81 -24.11 -2.66 -6.23
C ALA A 81 -22.87 -3.03 -5.40
N LYS A 82 -22.19 -2.03 -4.82
CA LYS A 82 -21.08 -2.25 -3.89
C LYS A 82 -21.47 -3.13 -2.70
N ALA A 83 -22.59 -2.81 -2.04
CA ALA A 83 -23.06 -3.59 -0.90
C ALA A 83 -23.39 -5.05 -1.26
N LEU A 84 -23.93 -5.28 -2.46
CA LEU A 84 -24.19 -6.62 -2.97
C LEU A 84 -22.89 -7.40 -3.23
N MET A 85 -21.87 -6.75 -3.82
CA MET A 85 -20.55 -7.33 -4.03
C MET A 85 -19.91 -7.73 -2.70
N ILE A 86 -19.86 -6.81 -1.74
CA ILE A 86 -19.31 -7.07 -0.39
C ILE A 86 -20.03 -8.26 0.26
N LYS A 87 -21.36 -8.25 0.25
CA LYS A 87 -22.17 -9.34 0.83
C LYS A 87 -21.94 -10.67 0.14
N TYR A 88 -21.78 -10.67 -1.18
CA TYR A 88 -21.48 -11.86 -1.94
C TYR A 88 -20.12 -12.42 -1.58
N GLU A 89 -19.09 -11.57 -1.54
CA GLU A 89 -17.73 -11.96 -1.16
C GLU A 89 -17.66 -12.47 0.29
N GLN A 90 -18.30 -11.79 1.23
CA GLN A 90 -18.39 -12.24 2.62
C GLN A 90 -19.01 -13.64 2.74
N ARG A 91 -20.08 -13.90 1.95
CA ARG A 91 -20.73 -15.23 1.94
C ARG A 91 -19.86 -16.31 1.30
N ARG A 92 -19.12 -15.98 0.26
CA ARG A 92 -18.23 -16.91 -0.44
C ARG A 92 -16.83 -16.96 0.15
N GLY A 93 -16.46 -16.03 1.01
CA GLY A 93 -15.12 -15.90 1.59
C GLY A 93 -14.58 -17.16 2.26
N LEU A 94 -15.46 -18.03 2.70
CA LEU A 94 -15.12 -19.36 3.21
C LEU A 94 -14.83 -20.38 2.10
N LEU A 95 -15.24 -20.13 0.85
CA LEU A 95 -15.21 -21.09 -0.26
C LEU A 95 -14.41 -20.60 -1.47
N ALA A 96 -14.24 -19.29 -1.66
CA ALA A 96 -13.59 -18.73 -2.84
C ALA A 96 -12.09 -18.55 -2.63
N ARG A 97 -11.30 -19.06 -3.57
CA ARG A 97 -9.83 -18.97 -3.56
C ARG A 97 -9.28 -17.87 -4.49
N ASP A 98 -10.15 -17.31 -5.34
CA ASP A 98 -9.77 -16.34 -6.37
C ASP A 98 -10.79 -15.19 -6.43
N TRP A 99 -10.55 -14.16 -5.62
CA TRP A 99 -11.34 -12.93 -5.64
C TRP A 99 -11.09 -12.13 -6.90
N HIS A 100 -9.82 -12.05 -7.32
CA HIS A 100 -9.44 -11.29 -8.49
C HIS A 100 -10.16 -11.77 -9.75
N GLY A 101 -10.22 -13.08 -9.99
CA GLY A 101 -10.94 -13.64 -11.14
C GLY A 101 -12.42 -13.29 -11.12
N PHE A 102 -13.06 -13.35 -9.96
CA PHE A 102 -14.47 -12.97 -9.81
C PHE A 102 -14.70 -11.47 -10.03
N GLU A 103 -13.90 -10.61 -9.40
CA GLU A 103 -13.97 -9.15 -9.54
C GLU A 103 -13.73 -8.74 -11.01
N ALA A 104 -12.70 -9.32 -11.65
CA ALA A 104 -12.40 -9.08 -13.07
C ALA A 104 -13.55 -9.48 -14.01
N ALA A 105 -14.20 -10.62 -13.74
CA ALA A 105 -15.36 -11.07 -14.52
C ALA A 105 -16.58 -10.16 -14.32
N ALA A 106 -16.79 -9.62 -13.12
CA ALA A 106 -17.89 -8.71 -12.82
C ALA A 106 -17.65 -7.26 -13.31
N ALA A 107 -16.39 -6.86 -13.48
CA ALA A 107 -16.00 -5.48 -13.76
C ALA A 107 -16.69 -4.85 -14.98
N PRO A 108 -16.89 -5.52 -16.15
CA PRO A 108 -17.58 -4.90 -17.28
C PRO A 108 -19.00 -4.44 -16.95
N LEU A 109 -19.75 -5.28 -16.23
CA LEU A 109 -21.11 -4.96 -15.80
C LEU A 109 -21.12 -3.85 -14.74
N LEU A 110 -20.27 -3.96 -13.73
CA LEU A 110 -20.19 -2.98 -12.66
C LEU A 110 -19.75 -1.61 -13.19
N ASN A 111 -18.75 -1.57 -14.07
CA ASN A 111 -18.29 -0.33 -14.70
C ASN A 111 -19.40 0.33 -15.54
N ALA A 112 -20.25 -0.44 -16.22
CA ALA A 112 -21.40 0.09 -16.94
C ALA A 112 -22.43 0.73 -15.98
N LEU A 113 -22.56 0.20 -14.76
CA LEU A 113 -23.39 0.77 -13.70
C LEU A 113 -22.75 1.97 -13.00
N GLY A 114 -21.50 2.30 -13.30
CA GLY A 114 -20.74 3.38 -12.67
C GLY A 114 -20.04 2.97 -11.37
N LEU A 115 -19.76 1.68 -11.17
CA LEU A 115 -18.98 1.16 -10.05
C LEU A 115 -17.74 0.43 -10.56
N HIS A 116 -16.59 0.76 -10.01
CA HIS A 116 -15.39 -0.08 -10.10
C HIS A 116 -15.09 -0.70 -8.75
N PHE A 117 -15.08 -2.02 -8.71
CA PHE A 117 -14.87 -2.81 -7.49
C PHE A 117 -13.64 -3.71 -7.68
N ALA A 118 -12.54 -3.42 -6.98
CA ALA A 118 -11.29 -4.15 -7.11
C ALA A 118 -10.54 -4.18 -5.77
N THR A 119 -10.65 -5.27 -5.05
CA THR A 119 -10.00 -5.45 -3.74
C THR A 119 -8.69 -6.22 -3.84
N ASP A 120 -8.48 -6.97 -4.92
CA ASP A 120 -7.32 -7.84 -5.13
C ASP A 120 -6.86 -7.80 -6.59
N GLY A 121 -5.54 -7.79 -6.80
CA GLY A 121 -4.95 -7.80 -8.12
C GLY A 121 -5.18 -6.53 -8.95
N TYR A 122 -5.02 -6.68 -10.27
CA TYR A 122 -5.26 -5.60 -11.22
C TYR A 122 -6.45 -5.91 -12.12
N THR A 123 -7.46 -5.05 -12.07
CA THR A 123 -8.61 -5.09 -12.96
C THR A 123 -8.77 -3.73 -13.64
N PRO A 124 -8.67 -3.64 -14.99
CA PRO A 124 -8.77 -2.36 -15.67
C PRO A 124 -10.10 -1.66 -15.39
N ALA A 125 -10.04 -0.42 -14.91
CA ALA A 125 -11.21 0.42 -14.76
C ALA A 125 -11.62 1.01 -16.11
N ARG A 126 -12.88 0.82 -16.48
CA ARG A 126 -13.44 1.38 -17.71
C ARG A 126 -14.56 2.34 -17.36
N ARG A 127 -14.34 3.61 -17.66
CA ARG A 127 -15.38 4.63 -17.46
C ARG A 127 -16.55 4.37 -18.39
N GLY A 128 -17.70 3.99 -17.81
CA GLY A 128 -18.97 3.82 -18.54
C GLY A 128 -19.68 5.16 -18.79
N LYS A 129 -20.92 5.10 -19.29
CA LYS A 129 -21.78 6.27 -19.57
C LYS A 129 -22.44 6.87 -18.32
N SER A 130 -22.26 6.27 -17.15
CA SER A 130 -22.83 6.80 -15.91
C SER A 130 -22.25 8.19 -15.61
N LYS A 131 -23.10 9.14 -15.21
CA LYS A 131 -22.66 10.50 -14.87
C LYS A 131 -21.60 10.47 -13.77
N ASP A 132 -21.87 9.72 -12.71
CA ASP A 132 -20.98 9.59 -11.56
C ASP A 132 -20.42 8.16 -11.48
N PHE A 133 -19.19 8.05 -11.00
CA PHE A 133 -18.47 6.79 -10.94
C PHE A 133 -17.91 6.61 -9.54
N LEU A 134 -18.26 5.51 -8.90
CA LEU A 134 -17.72 5.12 -7.59
C LEU A 134 -16.66 4.06 -7.75
N ALA A 135 -15.51 4.28 -7.14
CA ALA A 135 -14.46 3.29 -7.02
C ALA A 135 -14.37 2.79 -5.57
N TRP A 136 -14.30 1.49 -5.40
CA TRP A 136 -14.18 0.83 -4.11
C TRP A 136 -13.20 -0.32 -4.19
N GLY A 137 -12.16 -0.26 -3.37
CA GLY A 137 -11.07 -1.23 -3.32
C GLY A 137 -9.75 -0.62 -2.89
N TYR A 138 -8.66 -1.39 -3.05
CA TYR A 138 -7.31 -0.95 -2.67
C TYR A 138 -6.45 -0.50 -3.85
N PHE A 139 -6.73 -0.98 -5.06
CA PHE A 139 -6.04 -0.61 -6.31
C PHE A 139 -4.51 -0.76 -6.22
N GLN A 140 -4.03 -1.83 -5.62
CA GLN A 140 -2.63 -2.07 -5.30
C GLN A 140 -1.85 -2.60 -6.51
N SER A 141 -1.70 -1.76 -7.54
CA SER A 141 -0.87 -2.03 -8.71
C SER A 141 -0.46 -0.73 -9.38
N GLU A 142 0.81 -0.64 -9.79
CA GLU A 142 1.31 0.49 -10.60
C GLU A 142 0.52 0.63 -11.92
N LYS A 143 0.02 -0.46 -12.48
CA LYS A 143 -0.76 -0.48 -13.75
C LYS A 143 -1.99 0.41 -13.73
N TYR A 144 -2.47 0.81 -12.58
CA TYR A 144 -3.58 1.74 -12.46
C TYR A 144 -3.20 3.20 -12.79
N PHE A 145 -1.91 3.55 -12.68
CA PHE A 145 -1.44 4.93 -12.77
C PHE A 145 -0.08 5.08 -13.48
N ASP A 146 0.44 4.05 -14.12
CA ASP A 146 1.75 4.06 -14.81
C ASP A 146 1.85 5.13 -15.90
N ASP A 147 0.75 5.42 -16.61
CA ASP A 147 0.62 6.47 -17.60
C ASP A 147 0.72 7.92 -17.00
N PHE A 148 0.53 8.05 -15.69
CA PHE A 148 0.66 9.31 -14.93
C PHE A 148 1.65 9.17 -13.77
N ALA A 149 2.62 8.27 -13.85
CA ALA A 149 3.56 7.97 -12.78
C ALA A 149 4.29 9.22 -12.26
N ASP A 150 4.71 10.12 -13.14
CA ASP A 150 5.44 11.34 -12.75
C ASP A 150 4.54 12.30 -11.95
N VAL A 151 3.27 12.44 -12.35
CA VAL A 151 2.29 13.25 -11.62
C VAL A 151 2.06 12.66 -10.23
N VAL A 152 1.81 11.35 -10.18
CA VAL A 152 1.58 10.61 -8.92
C VAL A 152 2.78 10.72 -7.98
N LYS A 153 4.00 10.53 -8.49
CA LYS A 153 5.22 10.67 -7.69
C LYS A 153 5.39 12.08 -7.13
N THR A 154 5.07 13.09 -7.91
CA THR A 154 5.16 14.49 -7.47
C THR A 154 4.12 14.78 -6.38
N GLU A 155 2.87 14.39 -6.62
CA GLU A 155 1.75 14.69 -5.73
C GLU A 155 1.80 13.89 -4.42
N LEU A 156 2.37 12.69 -4.40
CA LEU A 156 2.45 11.84 -3.20
C LEU A 156 3.71 12.05 -2.35
N ARG A 157 4.54 13.04 -2.66
CA ARG A 157 5.63 13.47 -1.78
C ARG A 157 5.10 14.24 -0.57
N SER A 158 5.84 14.15 0.54
CA SER A 158 5.57 14.97 1.72
C SER A 158 5.71 16.45 1.39
N LYS A 159 4.83 17.29 1.96
CA LYS A 159 4.98 18.76 1.95
C LYS A 159 6.22 19.20 2.72
N ALA A 160 6.54 18.50 3.81
CA ALA A 160 7.73 18.77 4.60
C ALA A 160 8.95 18.09 3.99
N VAL A 161 10.03 18.83 3.80
CA VAL A 161 11.32 18.26 3.41
C VAL A 161 11.93 17.57 4.62
N PRO A 162 12.40 16.31 4.51
CA PRO A 162 13.06 15.64 5.62
C PRO A 162 14.27 16.42 6.11
N ALA A 163 14.29 16.75 7.39
CA ALA A 163 15.34 17.55 8.03
C ALA A 163 15.66 16.98 9.43
N GLY A 164 16.72 17.51 10.05
CA GLY A 164 17.18 17.10 11.37
C GLY A 164 18.13 15.92 11.38
N GLU A 165 18.50 15.48 12.57
CA GLU A 165 19.56 14.50 12.80
C GLU A 165 19.38 13.18 12.03
N CYS A 166 18.16 12.66 12.01
CA CYS A 166 17.83 11.43 11.28
C CYS A 166 18.07 11.57 9.77
N ALA A 167 17.61 12.67 9.17
CA ALA A 167 17.79 12.92 7.74
C ALA A 167 19.28 13.12 7.40
N ASP A 168 19.99 13.87 8.24
CA ASP A 168 21.43 14.14 8.06
C ASP A 168 22.23 12.86 8.19
N ARG A 169 21.85 11.99 9.12
CA ARG A 169 22.51 10.68 9.31
C ARG A 169 22.33 9.76 8.10
N ILE A 170 21.14 9.71 7.51
CA ILE A 170 20.88 8.93 6.29
C ILE A 170 21.68 9.50 5.12
N ARG A 171 21.68 10.82 4.93
CA ARG A 171 22.43 11.47 3.84
C ARG A 171 23.94 11.32 3.95
N ALA A 172 24.47 11.18 5.16
CA ALA A 172 25.89 10.98 5.41
C ALA A 172 26.38 9.55 5.15
N ALA A 173 25.49 8.57 5.08
CA ALA A 173 25.84 7.19 4.81
C ALA A 173 26.32 7.01 3.37
N ALA A 174 27.34 6.17 3.16
CA ALA A 174 27.90 5.91 1.84
C ALA A 174 26.86 5.26 0.90
N TRP A 175 26.08 4.33 1.40
CA TRP A 175 24.96 3.71 0.69
C TRP A 175 23.86 3.32 1.68
N PRO A 176 22.90 4.23 1.97
CA PRO A 176 21.87 4.00 2.96
C PRO A 176 20.82 3.02 2.46
N VAL A 177 20.45 2.06 3.31
CA VAL A 177 19.44 1.04 3.05
C VAL A 177 18.30 1.17 4.04
N CYS A 178 17.12 1.44 3.56
CA CYS A 178 15.89 1.35 4.34
C CYS A 178 15.53 -0.12 4.57
N VAL A 179 15.43 -0.55 5.81
CA VAL A 179 14.87 -1.84 6.20
C VAL A 179 13.55 -1.59 6.91
N HIS A 180 12.44 -2.00 6.31
CA HIS A 180 11.12 -1.82 6.92
C HIS A 180 10.59 -3.14 7.49
N LEU A 181 10.30 -3.14 8.80
CA LEU A 181 9.67 -4.26 9.51
C LEU A 181 8.25 -3.86 9.91
N ARG A 182 7.28 -4.57 9.37
CA ARG A 182 5.87 -4.44 9.76
C ARG A 182 5.50 -5.61 10.66
N ARG A 183 5.10 -5.32 11.89
CA ARG A 183 4.72 -6.32 12.89
C ARG A 183 3.32 -6.07 13.45
N GLY A 184 3.12 -5.07 14.21
CA GLY A 184 1.86 -4.59 14.81
C GLY A 184 0.66 -5.51 14.63
N ASP A 185 -0.30 -5.07 13.86
CA ASP A 185 -1.50 -5.81 13.51
C ASP A 185 -1.25 -7.11 12.71
N TYR A 186 -0.09 -7.25 12.02
CA TYR A 186 0.28 -8.47 11.30
C TYR A 186 0.50 -9.66 12.24
N GLN A 187 0.83 -9.41 13.52
CA GLN A 187 1.02 -10.48 14.50
C GLN A 187 -0.29 -11.08 15.03
N LYS A 188 -1.42 -10.46 14.73
CA LYS A 188 -2.73 -10.98 15.15
C LYS A 188 -3.08 -12.27 14.39
N PRO A 189 -3.71 -13.26 15.04
CA PRO A 189 -4.06 -14.53 14.40
C PRO A 189 -4.93 -14.39 13.15
N GLU A 190 -5.85 -13.43 13.13
CA GLU A 190 -6.70 -13.13 11.98
C GLU A 190 -5.92 -12.64 10.75
N ASN A 191 -4.72 -12.09 10.96
CA ASN A 191 -3.82 -11.58 9.93
C ASN A 191 -2.69 -12.56 9.57
N ALA A 192 -2.82 -13.84 9.91
CA ALA A 192 -1.78 -14.85 9.67
C ALA A 192 -1.32 -14.94 8.20
N ILE A 193 -2.20 -14.64 7.24
CA ILE A 193 -1.84 -14.58 5.81
C ILE A 193 -0.83 -13.47 5.47
N LEU A 194 -0.67 -12.46 6.33
CA LEU A 194 0.28 -11.37 6.17
C LEU A 194 1.63 -11.65 6.85
N GLN A 195 1.76 -12.72 7.65
CA GLN A 195 2.98 -13.08 8.36
C GLN A 195 3.98 -13.77 7.42
N VAL A 196 4.52 -12.99 6.49
CA VAL A 196 5.42 -13.45 5.43
C VAL A 196 6.87 -13.12 5.76
N CYS A 197 7.14 -11.90 6.22
CA CYS A 197 8.48 -11.40 6.48
C CYS A 197 8.97 -11.83 7.87
N THR A 198 9.52 -13.04 7.94
CA THR A 198 10.12 -13.62 9.15
C THR A 198 11.54 -13.10 9.39
N PRO A 199 12.16 -13.30 10.59
CA PRO A 199 13.56 -12.98 10.83
C PRO A 199 14.50 -13.59 9.77
N ALA A 200 14.20 -14.82 9.31
CA ALA A 200 14.99 -15.49 8.27
C ALA A 200 14.91 -14.77 6.91
N TYR A 201 13.78 -14.14 6.57
CA TYR A 201 13.67 -13.29 5.38
C TYR A 201 14.65 -12.10 5.48
N TYR A 202 14.61 -11.37 6.58
CA TYR A 202 15.47 -10.21 6.79
C TYR A 202 16.96 -10.58 6.83
N ALA A 203 17.32 -11.69 7.46
CA ALA A 203 18.69 -12.19 7.48
C ALA A 203 19.23 -12.48 6.07
N ARG A 204 18.42 -13.15 5.22
CA ARG A 204 18.78 -13.41 3.82
C ARG A 204 18.89 -12.11 3.01
N ALA A 205 17.98 -11.17 3.22
CA ALA A 205 18.01 -9.87 2.55
C ALA A 205 19.26 -9.08 2.94
N ALA A 206 19.59 -8.99 4.25
CA ALA A 206 20.79 -8.32 4.74
C ALA A 206 22.07 -8.93 4.16
N ALA A 207 22.14 -10.26 4.09
CA ALA A 207 23.29 -10.95 3.47
C ALA A 207 23.44 -10.60 1.98
N GLN A 208 22.34 -10.50 1.23
CA GLN A 208 22.38 -10.09 -0.18
C GLN A 208 22.73 -8.60 -0.34
N VAL A 209 22.24 -7.74 0.53
CA VAL A 209 22.64 -6.33 0.57
C VAL A 209 24.14 -6.23 0.75
N LYS A 210 24.70 -6.92 1.76
CA LYS A 210 26.12 -6.92 2.04
C LYS A 210 26.96 -7.43 0.86
N ALA A 211 26.51 -8.47 0.20
CA ALA A 211 27.20 -9.01 -0.99
C ALA A 211 27.19 -8.02 -2.16
N ALA A 212 26.10 -7.28 -2.36
CA ALA A 212 25.95 -6.31 -3.42
C ALA A 212 26.62 -4.96 -3.11
N ARG A 213 26.61 -4.54 -1.84
CA ARG A 213 27.07 -3.24 -1.34
C ARG A 213 27.72 -3.41 0.04
N PRO A 214 28.99 -3.80 0.09
CA PRO A 214 29.70 -3.99 1.37
C PRO A 214 29.77 -2.73 2.24
N GLU A 215 29.67 -1.54 1.60
CA GLU A 215 29.65 -0.21 2.25
C GLU A 215 28.27 0.19 2.79
N ALA A 216 27.25 -0.65 2.61
CA ALA A 216 25.88 -0.33 3.01
C ALA A 216 25.73 -0.12 4.52
N GLU A 217 24.85 0.79 4.89
CA GLU A 217 24.42 1.03 6.26
C GLU A 217 22.89 0.91 6.32
N LEU A 218 22.39 0.12 7.27
CA LEU A 218 20.99 -0.16 7.42
C LEU A 218 20.31 0.90 8.30
N PHE A 219 19.19 1.44 7.83
CA PHE A 219 18.30 2.32 8.58
C PHE A 219 16.98 1.58 8.77
N VAL A 220 16.73 1.15 10.01
CA VAL A 220 15.64 0.23 10.35
C VAL A 220 14.44 1.02 10.83
N PHE A 221 13.34 0.89 10.11
CA PHE A 221 12.04 1.48 10.43
C PHE A 221 11.06 0.37 10.81
N SER A 222 10.39 0.51 11.94
CA SER A 222 9.43 -0.50 12.41
C SER A 222 8.38 0.11 13.33
N ASP A 223 7.20 -0.49 13.34
CA ASP A 223 6.19 -0.27 14.37
C ASP A 223 6.47 -1.05 15.69
N ASP A 224 7.59 -1.82 15.73
CA ASP A 224 8.10 -2.55 16.89
C ASP A 224 9.64 -2.51 16.89
N ILE A 225 10.20 -1.36 17.19
CA ILE A 225 11.66 -1.12 17.11
C ILE A 225 12.43 -1.95 18.15
N ALA A 226 11.87 -2.15 19.34
CA ALA A 226 12.51 -2.94 20.37
C ALA A 226 12.69 -4.41 19.93
N TRP A 227 11.68 -4.98 19.33
CA TRP A 227 11.75 -6.31 18.75
C TRP A 227 12.76 -6.37 17.59
N ALA A 228 12.79 -5.35 16.74
CA ALA A 228 13.74 -5.29 15.63
C ALA A 228 15.21 -5.27 16.13
N GLN A 229 15.49 -4.51 17.18
CA GLN A 229 16.82 -4.45 17.80
C GLN A 229 17.28 -5.82 18.32
N GLU A 230 16.35 -6.61 18.86
CA GLU A 230 16.66 -7.92 19.44
C GLU A 230 16.78 -9.03 18.38
N HIS A 231 16.02 -8.96 17.28
CA HIS A 231 15.84 -10.09 16.39
C HIS A 231 16.37 -9.90 14.96
N LEU A 232 16.75 -8.66 14.58
CA LEU A 232 17.24 -8.40 13.23
C LEU A 232 18.70 -8.84 13.09
N ASP A 233 18.95 -9.82 12.23
CA ASP A 233 20.31 -10.15 11.77
C ASP A 233 20.70 -9.18 10.64
N THR A 234 21.68 -8.35 10.92
CA THR A 234 22.20 -7.33 9.97
C THR A 234 23.28 -7.86 9.04
N ALA A 235 23.61 -9.15 9.10
CA ALA A 235 24.76 -9.76 8.41
C ALA A 235 26.11 -9.03 8.69
N GLY A 236 26.21 -8.36 9.85
CA GLY A 236 27.38 -7.56 10.24
C GLY A 236 27.48 -6.21 9.52
N LEU A 237 26.45 -5.72 8.87
CA LEU A 237 26.36 -4.33 8.40
C LEU A 237 26.05 -3.39 9.58
N PRO A 238 26.59 -2.15 9.56
CA PRO A 238 26.15 -1.12 10.49
C PRO A 238 24.64 -0.89 10.38
N ALA A 239 23.97 -0.72 11.51
CA ALA A 239 22.54 -0.49 11.55
C ALA A 239 22.16 0.62 12.53
N VAL A 240 21.27 1.50 12.10
CA VAL A 240 20.63 2.54 12.90
C VAL A 240 19.16 2.20 13.02
N PHE A 241 18.70 2.00 14.25
CA PHE A 241 17.27 1.77 14.53
C PHE A 241 16.59 3.12 14.71
N MET A 242 15.72 3.48 13.78
CA MET A 242 15.13 4.80 13.70
C MET A 242 14.06 4.98 14.78
N PRO A 243 14.02 6.14 15.46
CA PRO A 243 12.90 6.43 16.34
C PRO A 243 11.62 6.51 15.54
N GLN A 244 10.52 5.99 16.09
CA GLN A 244 9.21 6.01 15.43
C GLN A 244 8.67 7.44 15.42
N GLY A 245 8.41 7.96 14.22
CA GLY A 245 7.81 9.27 13.96
C GLY A 245 6.39 9.17 13.43
N ALA A 246 5.88 10.30 12.93
CA ALA A 246 4.63 10.30 12.17
C ALA A 246 4.83 9.56 10.84
N ALA A 247 3.80 8.84 10.39
CA ALA A 247 3.90 7.98 9.21
C ALA A 247 4.36 8.72 7.94
N VAL A 248 3.93 9.96 7.74
CA VAL A 248 4.35 10.78 6.59
C VAL A 248 5.81 11.20 6.70
N ASP A 249 6.29 11.52 7.90
CA ASP A 249 7.67 11.94 8.15
C ASP A 249 8.63 10.75 7.99
N ASP A 250 8.29 9.60 8.56
CA ASP A 250 9.08 8.37 8.39
C ASP A 250 9.13 7.94 6.91
N LEU A 251 8.00 8.04 6.19
CA LEU A 251 7.95 7.77 4.75
C LEU A 251 8.90 8.68 3.96
N ALA A 252 8.97 9.98 4.34
CA ALA A 252 9.86 10.94 3.71
C ALA A 252 11.34 10.64 4.01
N LEU A 253 11.67 10.21 5.24
CA LEU A 253 13.02 9.76 5.61
C LEU A 253 13.44 8.50 4.84
N MET A 254 12.54 7.51 4.72
CA MET A 254 12.82 6.30 3.96
C MET A 254 13.22 6.59 2.51
N GLN A 255 12.59 7.59 1.88
CA GLN A 255 12.87 7.98 0.48
C GLN A 255 14.28 8.53 0.26
N LEU A 256 15.00 8.88 1.32
CA LEU A 256 16.41 9.31 1.23
C LEU A 256 17.37 8.13 0.99
N CYS A 257 16.91 6.91 1.18
CA CYS A 257 17.72 5.71 1.01
C CYS A 257 17.90 5.33 -0.47
N HIS A 258 18.98 4.59 -0.73
CA HIS A 258 19.33 4.02 -2.04
C HIS A 258 18.93 2.55 -2.16
N GLY A 259 19.04 1.79 -1.07
CA GLY A 259 18.60 0.42 -0.97
C GLY A 259 17.31 0.30 -0.16
N PHE A 260 16.51 -0.73 -0.48
CA PHE A 260 15.26 -1.01 0.22
C PHE A 260 15.11 -2.50 0.46
N VAL A 261 15.01 -2.89 1.72
CA VAL A 261 14.51 -4.20 2.13
C VAL A 261 13.08 -3.99 2.60
N VAL A 262 12.13 -4.31 1.73
CA VAL A 262 10.72 -4.04 1.98
C VAL A 262 10.04 -5.19 2.71
N SER A 263 9.08 -4.87 3.56
CA SER A 263 8.10 -5.84 4.02
C SER A 263 6.96 -5.98 3.00
N ASN A 264 6.07 -6.94 3.19
CA ASN A 264 4.82 -7.05 2.41
C ASN A 264 3.80 -5.99 2.87
N SER A 265 4.20 -4.73 2.83
CA SER A 265 3.43 -3.56 3.25
C SER A 265 3.38 -2.52 2.12
N THR A 266 2.18 -2.03 1.84
CA THR A 266 1.99 -0.92 0.89
C THR A 266 2.76 0.33 1.28
N TYR A 267 2.99 0.52 2.57
CA TYR A 267 3.78 1.64 3.09
C TYR A 267 5.25 1.58 2.63
N SER A 268 5.91 0.43 2.77
CA SER A 268 7.28 0.28 2.25
C SER A 268 7.32 0.20 0.72
N TRP A 269 6.25 -0.24 0.07
CA TRP A 269 6.12 -0.16 -1.38
C TRP A 269 6.23 1.29 -1.87
N TRP A 270 5.50 2.20 -1.24
CA TRP A 270 5.55 3.62 -1.59
C TRP A 270 6.90 4.27 -1.24
N ALA A 271 7.54 3.88 -0.13
CA ALA A 271 8.85 4.37 0.23
C ALA A 271 9.87 4.17 -0.91
N GLN A 272 9.97 2.95 -1.43
CA GLN A 272 10.88 2.66 -2.54
C GLN A 272 10.39 3.25 -3.87
N TYR A 273 9.07 3.32 -4.11
CA TYR A 273 8.54 3.84 -5.36
C TYR A 273 8.81 5.34 -5.55
N LEU A 274 8.71 6.10 -4.47
CA LEU A 274 8.95 7.54 -4.46
C LEU A 274 10.43 7.93 -4.34
N ALA A 275 11.31 6.99 -3.98
CA ALA A 275 12.75 7.24 -3.88
C ALA A 275 13.37 7.46 -5.27
N GLU A 276 14.28 8.45 -5.38
CA GLU A 276 14.85 8.90 -6.66
C GLU A 276 16.33 8.55 -6.83
N ALA A 277 16.92 7.77 -5.90
CA ALA A 277 18.30 7.37 -6.02
C ALA A 277 18.57 6.68 -7.37
N PRO A 278 19.55 7.14 -8.17
CA PRO A 278 19.79 6.62 -9.49
C PRO A 278 20.33 5.18 -9.49
N ASP A 279 20.93 4.76 -8.38
CA ASP A 279 21.46 3.42 -8.13
C ASP A 279 20.57 2.58 -7.23
N LYS A 280 19.29 2.91 -7.16
CA LYS A 280 18.30 2.24 -6.31
C LYS A 280 18.25 0.74 -6.53
N GLN A 281 18.27 -0.02 -5.44
CA GLN A 281 18.07 -1.46 -5.42
C GLN A 281 17.00 -1.85 -4.39
N VAL A 282 16.15 -2.81 -4.75
CA VAL A 282 15.04 -3.25 -3.89
C VAL A 282 15.08 -4.76 -3.71
N TRP A 283 15.04 -5.20 -2.46
CA TRP A 283 14.86 -6.58 -2.04
C TRP A 283 13.46 -6.73 -1.42
N ALA A 284 12.70 -7.70 -1.91
CA ALA A 284 11.33 -7.93 -1.49
C ALA A 284 11.07 -9.41 -1.21
N PRO A 285 10.08 -9.76 -0.38
CA PRO A 285 9.72 -11.16 -0.18
C PRO A 285 9.16 -11.76 -1.48
N ASP A 286 9.47 -13.03 -1.75
CA ASP A 286 9.02 -13.75 -2.98
C ASP A 286 7.50 -14.02 -2.99
N ARG A 287 6.80 -13.60 -1.97
CA ARG A 287 5.34 -13.63 -1.87
C ARG A 287 4.84 -12.46 -1.01
N TRP A 288 3.70 -11.92 -1.38
CA TRP A 288 3.07 -10.84 -0.62
C TRP A 288 2.11 -11.37 0.45
N TYR A 289 1.49 -12.50 0.16
CA TYR A 289 0.61 -13.24 1.05
C TYR A 289 1.14 -14.66 1.26
N ALA A 290 0.90 -15.24 2.43
CA ALA A 290 1.39 -16.57 2.76
C ALA A 290 0.88 -17.69 1.82
N HIS A 291 -0.31 -17.50 1.22
CA HIS A 291 -0.97 -18.50 0.39
C HIS A 291 -0.66 -18.39 -1.11
N THR A 292 -0.07 -17.28 -1.57
CA THR A 292 0.23 -17.06 -2.99
C THR A 292 1.53 -16.30 -3.22
N LYS A 293 2.19 -16.59 -4.33
CA LYS A 293 3.32 -15.80 -4.83
C LYS A 293 2.89 -14.71 -5.81
N ASP A 294 1.70 -14.84 -6.35
CA ASP A 294 1.18 -13.87 -7.31
C ASP A 294 0.76 -12.58 -6.60
N SER A 295 1.22 -11.46 -7.11
CA SER A 295 0.81 -10.13 -6.64
C SER A 295 1.04 -9.10 -7.75
N ALA A 296 0.08 -8.22 -7.93
CA ALA A 296 0.19 -7.08 -8.84
C ALA A 296 1.08 -5.93 -8.29
N LEU A 297 1.63 -6.11 -7.09
CA LEU A 297 2.51 -5.15 -6.41
C LEU A 297 3.98 -5.25 -6.83
N TYR A 298 4.43 -6.38 -7.39
CA TYR A 298 5.81 -6.55 -7.78
C TYR A 298 6.15 -5.67 -8.98
N LEU A 299 7.33 -5.02 -8.90
CA LEU A 299 7.88 -4.20 -9.97
C LEU A 299 9.09 -4.90 -10.59
N ASP A 300 9.34 -4.58 -11.86
CA ASP A 300 10.51 -5.08 -12.56
C ASP A 300 11.81 -4.63 -11.87
N GLY A 301 12.81 -5.49 -11.85
CA GLY A 301 14.10 -5.22 -11.23
C GLY A 301 14.16 -5.46 -9.71
N TRP A 302 13.07 -5.79 -9.06
CA TRP A 302 13.11 -6.22 -7.67
C TRP A 302 13.81 -7.56 -7.50
N LYS A 303 14.66 -7.65 -6.47
CA LYS A 303 15.34 -8.89 -6.08
C LYS A 303 14.47 -9.63 -5.07
N LEU A 304 13.91 -10.77 -5.50
CA LEU A 304 12.99 -11.54 -4.67
C LEU A 304 13.77 -12.47 -3.73
N ILE A 305 13.49 -12.34 -2.44
CA ILE A 305 14.06 -13.14 -1.36
C ILE A 305 13.05 -14.18 -0.93
N LYS A 306 13.50 -15.42 -0.83
CA LYS A 306 12.66 -16.50 -0.32
C LYS A 306 12.13 -16.16 1.08
N ALA A 307 10.81 -15.98 1.17
CA ALA A 307 10.07 -15.92 2.42
C ALA A 307 9.55 -17.31 2.76
N SER A 308 9.75 -17.72 4.00
CA SER A 308 9.21 -18.99 4.52
C SER A 308 8.24 -18.63 5.63
N PRO A 309 6.94 -18.45 5.32
CA PRO A 309 5.95 -18.25 6.37
C PRO A 309 5.96 -19.46 7.30
N ALA A 310 5.93 -19.20 8.60
CA ALA A 310 5.91 -20.26 9.60
C ALA A 310 4.68 -21.14 9.37
N GLY A 311 4.92 -22.38 8.92
CA GLY A 311 4.03 -23.54 8.98
C GLY A 311 2.52 -23.37 8.78
N LEU A 312 2.09 -22.42 7.96
CA LEU A 312 0.66 -22.26 7.67
C LEU A 312 0.18 -23.46 6.83
N ARG A 313 -0.54 -24.36 7.47
CA ARG A 313 -1.52 -25.18 6.74
C ARG A 313 -2.46 -24.18 6.05
N PRO A 314 -2.95 -24.44 4.82
CA PRO A 314 -3.92 -23.59 4.17
C PRO A 314 -5.18 -23.56 5.04
N GLN A 315 -5.25 -22.63 5.96
CA GLN A 315 -6.49 -22.29 6.63
C GLN A 315 -7.29 -21.43 5.66
N ALA A 316 -8.58 -21.74 5.55
CA ALA A 316 -9.53 -20.87 4.87
C ALA A 316 -9.31 -19.43 5.33
N ARG A 317 -9.25 -18.48 4.40
CA ARG A 317 -9.13 -17.06 4.71
C ARG A 317 -10.10 -16.72 5.84
N VAL A 318 -9.58 -16.46 7.01
CA VAL A 318 -10.32 -15.69 8.01
C VAL A 318 -10.41 -14.31 7.38
N GLY A 319 -11.64 -13.85 7.16
CA GLY A 319 -11.89 -12.70 6.31
C GLY A 319 -11.01 -11.52 6.68
N VAL A 320 -10.15 -11.10 5.75
CA VAL A 320 -9.72 -9.71 5.70
C VAL A 320 -11.04 -8.94 5.61
N GLN A 321 -11.38 -8.19 6.66
CA GLN A 321 -12.55 -7.33 6.58
C GLN A 321 -12.34 -6.44 5.35
N PRO A 322 -13.29 -6.42 4.42
CA PRO A 322 -13.23 -5.50 3.31
C PRO A 322 -13.13 -4.07 3.86
N PRO A 323 -12.48 -3.17 3.11
CA PRO A 323 -12.30 -1.79 3.52
C PRO A 323 -13.60 -1.09 3.87
#